data_6eaa969a3f882c8383efcb78305ee10e
#
_entry.id   6eaa969a3f882c8383efcb78305ee10e
#
_cell.length_a   1.000
_cell.length_b   1.000
_cell.length_c   1.000
_cell.angle_alpha   90.00
_cell.angle_beta   90.00
_cell.angle_gamma   90.00
#
_symmetry.space_group_name_H-M   'P 1'
#
loop_
_entity.id
_entity.type
_entity.pdbx_description
1 polymer ?
#
loop_
_entity_poly.entity_id
_entity_poly.type
_entity_poly.pdbx_seq_one_letter_code
_entity_poly.pdbx_strand_id
1 'polypeptide(L)'
;MTLVSEGTYPFAMGGVSVWMDQLIRGMSDYSWDVVTLTVDGTERSLWERPGNLATVTALPLWGQQARRSAPVPPSYAEFLRLILTPAVMGQGSAAFLAALEDLSRCEDLLGALTGARGLTLLMDSWYGHRMDGINLADAITAAHLLGHMLRPLTEPPVRSDLTHVAMNGLSMLVAMAAKWRYGTPIVLSEHGVYLRERYLQYLTEPASHAVRVLLLSFFRRLAGASYAIADRIAPHSSYNKRWQLRGGADDERIRVMYNGVDPDDFPVAKGEPEAPTLVFMGRIDPLKDIHTLIRAFAVVRDKLPDARLRIFGGVPDGNESYQASCEALVGELGLEGAAIFEGRVASPLEAYHAGHVVALTSISEGFPYTVVEAMACGRPVVCTNVGGVSEAVAGAGYVVAPRDHRAVAEAALRLLTDPPLRRRLGTLARSRVMERFTLRQSLADYRHVYREVVP
;
A
#
# COMPACT_ATOMS: atom_id res chain seq x y z
N MET A 1 14.65 11.46 -12.84
CA MET A 1 14.29 10.24 -12.08
C MET A 1 12.83 9.92 -12.31
N THR A 2 12.45 8.64 -12.36
CA THR A 2 11.06 8.24 -12.58
C THR A 2 10.49 7.61 -11.31
N LEU A 3 9.33 8.11 -10.83
CA LEU A 3 8.51 7.45 -9.81
C LEU A 3 7.37 6.69 -10.48
N VAL A 4 7.17 5.43 -10.09
CA VAL A 4 6.10 4.58 -10.65
C VAL A 4 5.16 4.13 -9.54
N SER A 5 3.85 4.23 -9.77
CA SER A 5 2.82 3.80 -8.82
C SER A 5 1.61 3.16 -9.51
N GLU A 6 0.72 2.57 -8.71
CA GLU A 6 -0.53 1.96 -9.15
C GLU A 6 -1.69 2.67 -8.45
N GLY A 7 -2.48 3.46 -9.19
CA GLY A 7 -3.71 4.10 -8.71
C GLY A 7 -3.53 5.11 -7.56
N THR A 8 -2.34 5.73 -7.41
CA THR A 8 -2.05 6.62 -6.29
C THR A 8 -1.75 8.05 -6.75
N TYR A 9 -0.57 8.59 -6.49
CA TYR A 9 -0.19 9.95 -6.86
C TYR A 9 -0.12 10.13 -8.39
N PRO A 10 -0.65 11.19 -8.96
CA PRO A 10 -1.33 12.31 -8.28
C PRO A 10 -2.87 12.19 -8.25
N PHE A 11 -3.44 11.02 -8.51
CA PHE A 11 -4.88 10.82 -8.76
C PHE A 11 -5.67 10.39 -7.53
N ALA A 12 -5.02 9.97 -6.45
CA ALA A 12 -5.68 9.58 -5.21
C ALA A 12 -5.02 10.21 -3.99
N MET A 13 -5.81 10.36 -2.92
CA MET A 13 -5.32 10.76 -1.59
C MET A 13 -5.02 9.51 -0.77
N GLY A 14 -3.85 9.46 -0.13
CA GLY A 14 -3.44 8.32 0.70
C GLY A 14 -1.98 8.38 1.11
N GLY A 15 -1.55 7.46 1.99
CA GLY A 15 -0.20 7.46 2.52
C GLY A 15 0.90 7.35 1.45
N VAL A 16 0.69 6.53 0.41
CA VAL A 16 1.64 6.41 -0.71
C VAL A 16 1.73 7.73 -1.49
N SER A 17 0.59 8.39 -1.72
CA SER A 17 0.57 9.69 -2.43
C SER A 17 1.26 10.78 -1.62
N VAL A 18 1.03 10.84 -0.30
CA VAL A 18 1.74 11.76 0.61
C VAL A 18 3.24 11.50 0.54
N TRP A 19 3.69 10.26 0.62
CA TRP A 19 5.08 9.88 0.53
C TRP A 19 5.72 10.26 -0.82
N MET A 20 5.02 10.06 -1.96
CA MET A 20 5.52 10.47 -3.27
C MET A 20 5.65 11.99 -3.37
N ASP A 21 4.66 12.75 -2.90
CA ASP A 21 4.72 14.21 -2.87
C ASP A 21 5.87 14.72 -1.99
N GLN A 22 6.06 14.11 -0.81
CA GLN A 22 7.19 14.40 0.08
C GLN A 22 8.55 14.15 -0.59
N LEU A 23 8.72 13.05 -1.33
CA LEU A 23 9.95 12.78 -2.08
C LEU A 23 10.19 13.83 -3.16
N ILE A 24 9.17 14.14 -3.96
CA ILE A 24 9.30 15.09 -5.06
C ILE A 24 9.64 16.47 -4.52
N ARG A 25 8.84 17.01 -3.59
CA ARG A 25 9.05 18.36 -3.01
C ARG A 25 10.32 18.46 -2.18
N GLY A 26 10.62 17.42 -1.39
CA GLY A 26 11.78 17.38 -0.50
C GLY A 26 13.11 17.16 -1.21
N MET A 27 13.09 16.77 -2.49
CA MET A 27 14.28 16.57 -3.32
C MET A 27 14.24 17.48 -4.56
N SER A 28 14.19 18.78 -4.34
CA SER A 28 14.09 19.82 -5.39
C SER A 28 15.29 19.87 -6.34
N ASP A 29 16.39 19.25 -5.99
CA ASP A 29 17.60 19.08 -6.81
C ASP A 29 17.47 17.98 -7.86
N TYR A 30 16.42 17.15 -7.81
CA TYR A 30 16.10 16.17 -8.85
C TYR A 30 14.93 16.64 -9.72
N SER A 31 14.99 16.29 -11.01
CA SER A 31 13.84 16.37 -11.93
C SER A 31 13.09 15.05 -11.92
N TRP A 32 11.78 15.10 -11.72
CA TRP A 32 10.94 13.93 -11.55
C TRP A 32 9.98 13.73 -12.70
N ASP A 33 9.87 12.50 -13.18
CA ASP A 33 8.79 11.99 -14.00
C ASP A 33 7.94 11.04 -13.14
N VAL A 34 6.63 11.10 -13.28
CA VAL A 34 5.71 10.19 -12.61
C VAL A 34 4.99 9.36 -13.67
N VAL A 35 5.01 8.03 -13.49
CA VAL A 35 4.20 7.10 -14.27
C VAL A 35 3.23 6.42 -13.31
N THR A 36 1.93 6.61 -13.51
CA THR A 36 0.91 6.01 -12.66
C THR A 36 0.02 5.10 -13.48
N LEU A 37 -0.05 3.82 -13.07
CA LEU A 37 -1.04 2.91 -13.63
C LEU A 37 -2.43 3.35 -13.18
N THR A 38 -3.33 3.51 -14.13
CA THR A 38 -4.70 4.01 -13.92
C THR A 38 -5.71 3.00 -14.45
N VAL A 39 -6.98 3.21 -14.16
CA VAL A 39 -8.04 2.33 -14.66
C VAL A 39 -8.21 2.56 -16.16
N ASP A 40 -8.62 3.74 -16.57
CA ASP A 40 -8.95 4.08 -17.96
C ASP A 40 -8.29 5.37 -18.49
N GLY A 41 -7.51 6.07 -17.66
CA GLY A 41 -6.79 7.29 -18.02
C GLY A 41 -7.64 8.58 -17.91
N THR A 42 -8.84 8.49 -17.36
CA THR A 42 -9.74 9.66 -17.16
C THR A 42 -9.58 10.31 -15.78
N GLU A 43 -8.73 9.74 -14.93
CA GLU A 43 -8.48 10.18 -13.58
C GLU A 43 -7.91 11.61 -13.56
N ARG A 44 -8.42 12.43 -12.63
CA ARG A 44 -7.99 13.83 -12.46
C ARG A 44 -7.02 13.97 -11.32
N SER A 45 -6.00 14.82 -11.52
CA SER A 45 -5.06 15.14 -10.45
C SER A 45 -5.78 15.81 -9.27
N LEU A 46 -5.50 15.29 -8.06
CA LEU A 46 -5.95 15.84 -6.78
C LEU A 46 -4.86 16.65 -6.07
N TRP A 47 -3.65 16.65 -6.64
CA TRP A 47 -2.47 17.27 -6.05
C TRP A 47 -1.98 18.44 -6.88
N GLU A 48 -1.51 19.48 -6.20
CA GLU A 48 -0.82 20.59 -6.86
C GLU A 48 0.54 20.10 -7.39
N ARG A 49 0.85 20.44 -8.63
CA ARG A 49 2.06 20.00 -9.30
C ARG A 49 3.29 20.72 -8.75
N PRO A 50 4.28 20.00 -8.17
CA PRO A 50 5.56 20.59 -7.76
C PRO A 50 6.37 21.11 -8.94
N GLY A 51 7.18 22.15 -8.71
CA GLY A 51 7.97 22.80 -9.77
C GLY A 51 9.04 21.91 -10.42
N ASN A 52 9.52 20.89 -9.70
CA ASN A 52 10.50 19.90 -10.17
C ASN A 52 9.86 18.60 -10.71
N LEU A 53 8.54 18.54 -10.84
CA LEU A 53 7.83 17.46 -11.52
C LEU A 53 7.71 17.77 -13.01
N ALA A 54 8.56 17.13 -13.83
CA ALA A 54 8.65 17.40 -15.27
C ALA A 54 7.44 16.82 -16.04
N THR A 55 7.12 15.54 -15.80
CA THR A 55 6.00 14.87 -16.49
C THR A 55 5.15 14.04 -15.55
N VAL A 56 3.86 13.87 -15.91
CA VAL A 56 2.95 12.90 -15.32
C VAL A 56 2.33 12.10 -16.46
N THR A 57 2.58 10.80 -16.48
CA THR A 57 2.02 9.86 -17.45
C THR A 57 1.02 8.96 -16.77
N ALA A 58 -0.26 9.09 -17.13
CA ALA A 58 -1.28 8.11 -16.78
C ALA A 58 -1.20 6.96 -17.79
N LEU A 59 -0.98 5.74 -17.28
CA LEU A 59 -0.94 4.53 -18.08
C LEU A 59 -2.18 3.69 -17.78
N PRO A 60 -3.23 3.75 -18.63
CA PRO A 60 -4.46 3.03 -18.39
C PRO A 60 -4.25 1.53 -18.59
N LEU A 61 -4.64 0.73 -17.61
CA LEU A 61 -4.63 -0.74 -17.73
C LEU A 61 -5.81 -1.23 -18.60
N TRP A 62 -6.95 -0.55 -18.51
CA TRP A 62 -8.17 -0.86 -19.26
C TRP A 62 -8.41 0.17 -20.37
N GLY A 63 -9.39 -0.07 -21.20
CA GLY A 63 -9.77 0.82 -22.31
C GLY A 63 -9.49 0.22 -23.69
N GLN A 64 -9.93 0.93 -24.72
CA GLN A 64 -9.76 0.48 -26.10
C GLN A 64 -8.29 0.58 -26.53
N GLN A 65 -7.77 -0.53 -27.02
CA GLN A 65 -6.53 -0.55 -27.78
C GLN A 65 -6.86 -0.85 -29.23
N ALA A 66 -6.14 -0.21 -30.16
CA ALA A 66 -6.19 -0.60 -31.56
C ALA A 66 -5.62 -2.02 -31.69
N ARG A 67 -6.49 -3.00 -31.87
CA ARG A 67 -6.07 -4.39 -32.04
C ARG A 67 -5.36 -4.55 -33.37
N ARG A 68 -4.10 -4.92 -33.32
CA ARG A 68 -3.35 -5.41 -34.46
C ARG A 68 -3.21 -6.91 -34.34
N SER A 69 -3.34 -7.65 -35.43
CA SER A 69 -3.05 -9.08 -35.40
C SER A 69 -1.56 -9.27 -35.20
N ALA A 70 -1.16 -9.71 -34.02
CA ALA A 70 0.22 -10.03 -33.70
C ALA A 70 0.37 -11.54 -33.47
N PRO A 71 1.50 -12.14 -33.86
CA PRO A 71 1.80 -13.52 -33.55
C PRO A 71 1.99 -13.67 -32.03
N VAL A 72 1.60 -14.82 -31.52
CA VAL A 72 1.84 -15.13 -30.10
C VAL A 72 3.35 -15.29 -29.88
N PRO A 73 3.95 -14.56 -28.90
CA PRO A 73 5.38 -14.69 -28.61
C PRO A 73 5.77 -16.13 -28.26
N PRO A 74 6.93 -16.62 -28.71
CA PRO A 74 7.37 -17.99 -28.40
C PRO A 74 7.46 -18.28 -26.90
N SER A 75 7.83 -17.29 -26.09
CA SER A 75 7.92 -17.37 -24.63
C SER A 75 6.58 -17.49 -23.92
N TYR A 76 5.45 -17.26 -24.57
CA TYR A 76 4.15 -17.30 -23.90
C TYR A 76 3.82 -18.67 -23.32
N ALA A 77 4.13 -19.76 -24.03
CA ALA A 77 3.96 -21.11 -23.48
C ALA A 77 4.82 -21.36 -22.22
N GLU A 78 6.06 -20.90 -22.23
CA GLU A 78 6.95 -20.99 -21.07
C GLU A 78 6.48 -20.11 -19.92
N PHE A 79 6.01 -18.88 -20.20
CA PHE A 79 5.39 -18.00 -19.23
C PHE A 79 4.20 -18.68 -18.54
N LEU A 80 3.28 -19.29 -19.29
CA LEU A 80 2.13 -20.04 -18.75
C LEU A 80 2.61 -21.24 -17.90
N ARG A 81 3.56 -22.00 -18.39
CA ARG A 81 4.15 -23.13 -17.64
C ARG A 81 4.72 -22.67 -16.30
N LEU A 82 5.45 -21.54 -16.29
CA LEU A 82 6.06 -21.00 -15.07
C LEU A 82 5.03 -20.54 -14.04
N ILE A 83 3.95 -19.88 -14.47
CA ILE A 83 2.90 -19.43 -13.53
C ILE A 83 2.05 -20.61 -13.02
N LEU A 84 1.81 -21.65 -13.81
CA LEU A 84 0.99 -22.79 -13.40
C LEU A 84 1.76 -23.86 -12.62
N THR A 85 3.09 -23.92 -12.78
CA THR A 85 3.92 -24.87 -12.01
C THR A 85 4.10 -24.40 -10.57
N PRO A 86 3.70 -25.19 -9.56
CA PRO A 86 3.96 -24.87 -8.16
C PRO A 86 5.46 -24.69 -7.92
N ALA A 87 5.84 -23.63 -7.21
CA ALA A 87 7.21 -23.37 -6.85
C ALA A 87 7.29 -22.56 -5.55
N VAL A 88 8.42 -22.67 -4.86
CA VAL A 88 8.72 -21.75 -3.75
C VAL A 88 8.88 -20.33 -4.29
N MET A 89 8.47 -19.32 -3.52
CA MET A 89 8.67 -17.93 -3.91
C MET A 89 10.15 -17.65 -4.18
N GLY A 90 10.43 -16.88 -5.23
CA GLY A 90 11.78 -16.59 -5.70
C GLY A 90 12.39 -17.65 -6.61
N GLN A 91 11.91 -18.90 -6.59
CA GLN A 91 12.41 -19.93 -7.52
C GLN A 91 11.93 -19.65 -8.96
N GLY A 92 12.86 -19.80 -9.91
CA GLY A 92 12.59 -19.61 -11.33
C GLY A 92 12.40 -18.14 -11.75
N SER A 93 12.77 -17.18 -10.89
CA SER A 93 12.65 -15.74 -11.21
C SER A 93 13.42 -15.35 -12.47
N ALA A 94 14.61 -15.91 -12.70
CA ALA A 94 15.38 -15.63 -13.91
C ALA A 94 14.66 -16.07 -15.20
N ALA A 95 14.09 -17.28 -15.22
CA ALA A 95 13.33 -17.77 -16.36
C ALA A 95 12.04 -16.96 -16.57
N PHE A 96 11.37 -16.58 -15.48
CA PHE A 96 10.18 -15.74 -15.55
C PHE A 96 10.48 -14.33 -16.06
N LEU A 97 11.58 -13.71 -15.62
CA LEU A 97 12.06 -12.43 -16.12
C LEU A 97 12.40 -12.51 -17.62
N ALA A 98 13.09 -13.57 -18.07
CA ALA A 98 13.39 -13.77 -19.47
C ALA A 98 12.10 -13.91 -20.33
N ALA A 99 11.11 -14.62 -19.83
CA ALA A 99 9.82 -14.73 -20.50
C ALA A 99 9.10 -13.37 -20.58
N LEU A 100 9.09 -12.58 -19.50
CA LEU A 100 8.50 -11.23 -19.48
C LEU A 100 9.25 -10.29 -20.44
N GLU A 101 10.59 -10.36 -20.49
CA GLU A 101 11.39 -9.56 -21.41
C GLU A 101 11.07 -9.86 -22.87
N ASP A 102 10.88 -11.13 -23.24
CA ASP A 102 10.46 -11.48 -24.60
C ASP A 102 9.01 -11.00 -24.89
N LEU A 103 8.09 -11.17 -23.93
CA LEU A 103 6.73 -10.64 -24.06
C LEU A 103 6.71 -9.11 -24.25
N SER A 104 7.64 -8.38 -23.64
CA SER A 104 7.72 -6.91 -23.77
C SER A 104 8.00 -6.42 -25.18
N ARG A 105 8.51 -7.29 -26.07
CA ARG A 105 8.81 -6.99 -27.47
C ARG A 105 7.63 -7.20 -28.41
N CYS A 106 6.49 -7.68 -27.88
CA CYS A 106 5.28 -7.92 -28.66
C CYS A 106 4.54 -6.61 -28.92
N GLU A 107 4.27 -6.29 -30.21
CA GLU A 107 3.59 -5.04 -30.59
C GLU A 107 2.13 -4.96 -30.15
N ASP A 108 1.42 -6.09 -30.12
CA ASP A 108 0.04 -6.20 -29.61
C ASP A 108 -0.08 -7.46 -28.74
N LEU A 109 0.37 -7.34 -27.51
CA LEU A 109 0.35 -8.46 -26.58
C LEU A 109 -1.09 -8.86 -26.23
N LEU A 110 -2.00 -7.92 -26.03
CA LEU A 110 -3.42 -8.21 -25.74
C LEU A 110 -4.04 -8.99 -26.91
N GLY A 111 -3.86 -8.55 -28.14
CA GLY A 111 -4.37 -9.26 -29.32
C GLY A 111 -3.76 -10.65 -29.49
N ALA A 112 -2.46 -10.80 -29.21
CA ALA A 112 -1.78 -12.09 -29.25
C ALA A 112 -2.33 -13.08 -28.20
N LEU A 113 -2.55 -12.64 -26.97
CA LEU A 113 -3.04 -13.49 -25.87
C LEU A 113 -4.51 -13.86 -26.04
N THR A 114 -5.34 -12.93 -26.51
CA THR A 114 -6.79 -13.12 -26.67
C THR A 114 -7.17 -13.74 -28.03
N GLY A 115 -6.22 -13.86 -28.95
CA GLY A 115 -6.41 -14.55 -30.23
C GLY A 115 -6.53 -16.07 -30.09
N ALA A 116 -7.03 -16.75 -31.13
CA ALA A 116 -7.28 -18.20 -31.09
C ALA A 116 -6.06 -19.02 -30.66
N ARG A 117 -4.85 -18.66 -31.14
CA ARG A 117 -3.62 -19.37 -30.75
C ARG A 117 -3.24 -19.13 -29.29
N GLY A 118 -3.39 -17.91 -28.79
CA GLY A 118 -3.14 -17.59 -27.37
C GLY A 118 -4.08 -18.32 -26.43
N LEU A 119 -5.38 -18.36 -26.75
CA LEU A 119 -6.39 -19.10 -26.00
C LEU A 119 -6.13 -20.60 -26.02
N THR A 120 -5.75 -21.16 -27.20
CA THR A 120 -5.38 -22.59 -27.29
C THR A 120 -4.22 -22.93 -26.36
N LEU A 121 -3.12 -22.14 -26.38
CA LEU A 121 -1.97 -22.35 -25.51
C LEU A 121 -2.33 -22.27 -24.01
N LEU A 122 -3.22 -21.34 -23.63
CA LEU A 122 -3.69 -21.23 -22.26
C LEU A 122 -4.48 -22.46 -21.84
N MET A 123 -5.42 -22.91 -22.67
CA MET A 123 -6.21 -24.11 -22.39
C MET A 123 -5.36 -25.37 -22.35
N ASP A 124 -4.43 -25.55 -23.30
CA ASP A 124 -3.49 -26.68 -23.31
C ASP A 124 -2.62 -26.69 -22.03
N SER A 125 -2.19 -25.51 -21.58
CA SER A 125 -1.42 -25.38 -20.33
C SER A 125 -2.26 -25.77 -19.11
N TRP A 126 -3.50 -25.39 -19.04
CA TRP A 126 -4.41 -25.79 -17.97
C TRP A 126 -4.67 -27.29 -17.98
N TYR A 127 -4.95 -27.89 -19.14
CA TYR A 127 -5.12 -29.34 -19.27
C TYR A 127 -3.85 -30.12 -18.88
N GLY A 128 -2.68 -29.62 -19.30
CA GLY A 128 -1.38 -30.20 -18.93
C GLY A 128 -1.13 -30.19 -17.42
N HIS A 129 -1.68 -29.21 -16.69
CA HIS A 129 -1.63 -29.13 -15.23
C HIS A 129 -2.83 -29.76 -14.51
N ARG A 130 -3.68 -30.49 -15.25
CA ARG A 130 -4.85 -31.20 -14.72
C ARG A 130 -5.81 -30.31 -13.93
N MET A 131 -6.03 -29.10 -14.41
CA MET A 131 -7.02 -28.21 -13.82
C MET A 131 -8.42 -28.65 -14.23
N ASP A 132 -9.26 -28.96 -13.25
CA ASP A 132 -10.63 -29.40 -13.49
C ASP A 132 -11.59 -28.20 -13.66
N GLY A 133 -12.70 -28.45 -14.38
CA GLY A 133 -13.80 -27.50 -14.52
C GLY A 133 -13.50 -26.26 -15.36
N ILE A 134 -12.42 -26.26 -16.15
CA ILE A 134 -12.08 -25.14 -17.05
C ILE A 134 -13.00 -25.16 -18.28
N ASN A 135 -13.29 -23.95 -18.77
CA ASN A 135 -14.05 -23.76 -20.00
C ASN A 135 -13.50 -22.59 -20.83
N LEU A 136 -14.01 -22.42 -22.04
CA LEU A 136 -13.55 -21.37 -22.95
C LEU A 136 -13.81 -19.95 -22.40
N ALA A 137 -14.90 -19.74 -21.66
CA ALA A 137 -15.19 -18.43 -21.06
C ALA A 137 -14.14 -18.06 -19.99
N ASP A 138 -13.69 -19.04 -19.19
CA ASP A 138 -12.59 -18.84 -18.24
C ASP A 138 -11.30 -18.47 -18.98
N ALA A 139 -10.99 -19.15 -20.09
CA ALA A 139 -9.79 -18.86 -20.87
C ALA A 139 -9.83 -17.46 -21.49
N ILE A 140 -10.98 -17.04 -22.02
CA ILE A 140 -11.17 -15.69 -22.55
C ILE A 140 -10.98 -14.66 -21.42
N THR A 141 -11.63 -14.86 -20.28
CA THR A 141 -11.49 -13.96 -19.11
C THR A 141 -10.06 -13.86 -18.64
N ALA A 142 -9.38 -14.99 -18.46
CA ALA A 142 -8.00 -15.04 -18.01
C ALA A 142 -7.03 -14.36 -19.00
N ALA A 143 -7.18 -14.61 -20.30
CA ALA A 143 -6.35 -14.01 -21.35
C ALA A 143 -6.55 -12.49 -21.41
N HIS A 144 -7.79 -12.00 -21.29
CA HIS A 144 -8.06 -10.56 -21.20
C HIS A 144 -7.41 -9.94 -19.96
N LEU A 145 -7.61 -10.53 -18.78
CA LEU A 145 -7.02 -10.04 -17.54
C LEU A 145 -5.49 -10.00 -17.61
N LEU A 146 -4.85 -11.08 -18.06
CA LEU A 146 -3.39 -11.11 -18.25
C LEU A 146 -2.92 -10.06 -19.26
N GLY A 147 -3.61 -9.92 -20.40
CA GLY A 147 -3.25 -8.95 -21.44
C GLY A 147 -3.30 -7.52 -20.91
N HIS A 148 -4.33 -7.16 -20.15
CA HIS A 148 -4.41 -5.84 -19.51
C HIS A 148 -3.36 -5.65 -18.41
N MET A 149 -3.11 -6.66 -17.57
CA MET A 149 -2.09 -6.60 -16.52
C MET A 149 -0.67 -6.50 -17.08
N LEU A 150 -0.40 -7.11 -18.22
CA LEU A 150 0.91 -7.09 -18.87
C LEU A 150 1.12 -5.86 -19.77
N ARG A 151 0.10 -5.03 -19.98
CA ARG A 151 0.18 -3.81 -20.79
C ARG A 151 1.38 -2.90 -20.46
N PRO A 152 1.73 -2.67 -19.16
CA PRO A 152 2.87 -1.81 -18.81
C PRO A 152 4.22 -2.28 -19.38
N LEU A 153 4.35 -3.55 -19.75
CA LEU A 153 5.57 -4.07 -20.39
C LEU A 153 5.77 -3.56 -21.83
N THR A 154 4.69 -3.33 -22.56
CA THR A 154 4.72 -3.01 -23.99
C THR A 154 4.65 -1.50 -24.26
N GLU A 155 4.35 -0.71 -23.26
CA GLU A 155 4.38 0.75 -23.38
C GLU A 155 5.82 1.27 -23.38
N PRO A 156 6.10 2.32 -24.17
CA PRO A 156 7.45 2.90 -24.21
C PRO A 156 7.89 3.38 -22.84
N PRO A 157 8.96 2.82 -22.25
CA PRO A 157 9.41 3.23 -20.93
C PRO A 157 10.05 4.62 -20.96
N VAL A 158 9.89 5.37 -19.86
CA VAL A 158 10.56 6.66 -19.65
C VAL A 158 12.05 6.41 -19.42
N ARG A 159 12.89 7.15 -20.16
CA ARG A 159 14.34 7.12 -19.96
C ARG A 159 14.71 8.02 -18.79
N SER A 160 15.33 7.47 -17.76
CA SER A 160 15.76 8.19 -16.58
C SER A 160 17.01 7.53 -15.96
N ASP A 161 17.67 8.23 -15.05
CA ASP A 161 18.86 7.71 -14.35
C ASP A 161 18.49 6.66 -13.30
N LEU A 162 17.25 6.69 -12.80
CA LEU A 162 16.71 5.77 -11.81
C LEU A 162 15.20 5.64 -11.97
N THR A 163 14.69 4.43 -11.85
CA THR A 163 13.26 4.15 -11.66
C THR A 163 13.00 3.73 -10.23
N HIS A 164 12.21 4.52 -9.49
CA HIS A 164 11.76 4.20 -8.16
C HIS A 164 10.28 3.78 -8.17
N VAL A 165 10.01 2.56 -7.78
CA VAL A 165 8.66 1.98 -7.78
C VAL A 165 8.08 2.02 -6.38
N ALA A 166 6.90 2.61 -6.22
CA ALA A 166 6.26 2.84 -4.92
C ALA A 166 5.62 1.59 -4.32
N MET A 167 5.44 0.52 -5.10
CA MET A 167 4.88 -0.75 -4.65
C MET A 167 5.29 -1.89 -5.56
N ASN A 168 5.32 -3.10 -5.02
CA ASN A 168 5.48 -4.31 -5.84
C ASN A 168 4.24 -4.54 -6.73
N GLY A 169 4.33 -5.44 -7.70
CA GLY A 169 3.22 -5.79 -8.58
C GLY A 169 3.32 -5.17 -9.97
N LEU A 170 2.20 -4.74 -10.55
CA LEU A 170 2.13 -4.30 -11.95
C LEU A 170 3.01 -3.09 -12.25
N SER A 171 3.18 -2.19 -11.30
CA SER A 171 4.07 -1.03 -11.44
C SER A 171 5.53 -1.43 -11.68
N MET A 172 5.97 -2.60 -11.21
CA MET A 172 7.30 -3.14 -11.50
C MET A 172 7.51 -3.46 -12.99
N LEU A 173 6.45 -3.76 -13.74
CA LEU A 173 6.56 -4.04 -15.17
C LEU A 173 7.06 -2.82 -15.96
N VAL A 174 6.69 -1.60 -15.55
CA VAL A 174 7.22 -0.34 -16.11
C VAL A 174 8.73 -0.24 -15.86
N ALA A 175 9.16 -0.51 -14.64
CA ALA A 175 10.58 -0.45 -14.26
C ALA A 175 11.40 -1.56 -14.95
N MET A 176 10.85 -2.77 -15.08
CA MET A 176 11.48 -3.87 -15.82
C MET A 176 11.70 -3.49 -17.28
N ALA A 177 10.69 -2.92 -17.96
CA ALA A 177 10.82 -2.46 -19.33
C ALA A 177 11.91 -1.38 -19.48
N ALA A 178 12.01 -0.42 -18.54
CA ALA A 178 13.04 0.60 -18.52
C ALA A 178 14.45 -0.01 -18.32
N LYS A 179 14.57 -0.97 -17.41
CA LYS A 179 15.85 -1.66 -17.14
C LYS A 179 16.33 -2.45 -18.36
N TRP A 180 15.46 -3.21 -19.01
CA TRP A 180 15.84 -3.98 -20.20
C TRP A 180 16.21 -3.10 -21.38
N ARG A 181 15.53 -1.97 -21.55
CA ARG A 181 15.75 -1.08 -22.70
C ARG A 181 16.92 -0.12 -22.50
N TYR A 182 17.12 0.40 -21.29
CA TYR A 182 18.06 1.49 -21.02
C TYR A 182 19.11 1.17 -19.95
N GLY A 183 19.02 0.02 -19.29
CA GLY A 183 19.88 -0.32 -18.15
C GLY A 183 19.52 0.44 -16.86
N THR A 184 18.36 1.11 -16.80
CA THR A 184 17.97 1.96 -15.68
C THR A 184 17.90 1.16 -14.39
N PRO A 185 18.61 1.56 -13.32
CA PRO A 185 18.54 0.89 -12.02
C PRO A 185 17.15 1.04 -11.38
N ILE A 186 16.77 0.06 -10.55
CA ILE A 186 15.46 -0.02 -9.91
C ILE A 186 15.59 0.02 -8.39
N VAL A 187 14.90 0.99 -7.78
CA VAL A 187 14.59 0.97 -6.33
C VAL A 187 13.12 0.58 -6.16
N LEU A 188 12.86 -0.44 -5.35
CA LEU A 188 11.51 -0.89 -5.04
C LEU A 188 11.16 -0.54 -3.58
N SER A 189 10.26 0.41 -3.36
CA SER A 189 9.62 0.63 -2.06
C SER A 189 8.36 -0.22 -1.91
N GLU A 190 8.10 -0.68 -0.70
CA GLU A 190 6.90 -1.47 -0.40
C GLU A 190 6.23 -0.96 0.88
N HIS A 191 5.11 -0.24 0.71
CA HIS A 191 4.33 0.33 1.82
C HIS A 191 3.48 -0.72 2.54
N GLY A 192 3.05 -1.76 1.85
CA GLY A 192 2.32 -2.92 2.37
C GLY A 192 2.99 -4.22 1.94
N VAL A 193 2.32 -5.34 2.11
CA VAL A 193 2.75 -6.63 1.56
C VAL A 193 1.85 -6.96 0.38
N TYR A 194 2.29 -6.56 -0.82
CA TYR A 194 1.50 -6.62 -2.06
C TYR A 194 0.81 -7.99 -2.27
N LEU A 195 1.57 -9.07 -2.19
CA LEU A 195 1.02 -10.40 -2.43
C LEU A 195 -0.07 -10.77 -1.41
N ARG A 196 0.09 -10.38 -0.13
CA ARG A 196 -0.94 -10.59 0.90
C ARG A 196 -2.23 -9.85 0.54
N GLU A 197 -2.12 -8.61 0.07
CA GLU A 197 -3.27 -7.78 -0.32
C GLU A 197 -4.00 -8.41 -1.51
N ARG A 198 -3.27 -8.91 -2.52
CA ARG A 198 -3.88 -9.65 -3.63
C ARG A 198 -4.60 -10.90 -3.16
N TYR A 199 -4.02 -11.71 -2.27
CA TYR A 199 -4.71 -12.88 -1.72
C TYR A 199 -6.01 -12.50 -0.99
N LEU A 200 -5.99 -11.44 -0.18
CA LEU A 200 -7.18 -10.97 0.53
C LEU A 200 -8.27 -10.48 -0.44
N GLN A 201 -7.90 -9.75 -1.47
CA GLN A 201 -8.81 -9.28 -2.50
C GLN A 201 -9.50 -10.45 -3.22
N TYR A 202 -8.72 -11.42 -3.69
CA TYR A 202 -9.28 -12.56 -4.44
C TYR A 202 -10.07 -13.57 -3.58
N LEU A 203 -10.14 -13.40 -2.26
CA LEU A 203 -11.09 -14.15 -1.43
C LEU A 203 -12.55 -13.72 -1.67
N THR A 204 -12.77 -12.46 -2.04
CA THR A 204 -14.11 -11.88 -2.24
C THR A 204 -14.46 -11.62 -3.69
N GLU A 205 -13.48 -11.62 -4.59
CA GLU A 205 -13.68 -11.40 -6.03
C GLU A 205 -14.44 -12.57 -6.68
N PRO A 206 -15.51 -12.29 -7.48
CA PRO A 206 -16.25 -13.30 -8.20
C PRO A 206 -15.44 -13.77 -9.43
N ALA A 207 -14.59 -14.76 -9.26
CA ALA A 207 -13.83 -15.37 -10.34
C ALA A 207 -13.89 -16.91 -10.24
N SER A 208 -13.82 -17.60 -11.38
CA SER A 208 -13.74 -19.06 -11.39
C SER A 208 -12.43 -19.52 -10.70
N HIS A 209 -12.41 -20.77 -10.23
CA HIS A 209 -11.23 -21.33 -9.58
C HIS A 209 -9.98 -21.26 -10.48
N ALA A 210 -10.14 -21.60 -11.77
CA ALA A 210 -9.03 -21.60 -12.73
C ALA A 210 -8.45 -20.20 -12.95
N VAL A 211 -9.30 -19.19 -13.13
CA VAL A 211 -8.88 -17.79 -13.28
C VAL A 211 -8.19 -17.30 -12.01
N ARG A 212 -8.76 -17.59 -10.85
CA ARG A 212 -8.18 -17.17 -9.54
C ARG A 212 -6.80 -17.78 -9.33
N VAL A 213 -6.64 -19.09 -9.57
CA VAL A 213 -5.34 -19.78 -9.42
C VAL A 213 -4.31 -19.17 -10.37
N LEU A 214 -4.66 -18.96 -11.63
CA LEU A 214 -3.78 -18.36 -12.63
C LEU A 214 -3.27 -16.98 -12.16
N LEU A 215 -4.19 -16.10 -11.77
CA LEU A 215 -3.86 -14.71 -11.40
C LEU A 215 -3.05 -14.63 -10.09
N LEU A 216 -3.43 -15.40 -9.07
CA LEU A 216 -2.65 -15.43 -7.82
C LEU A 216 -1.25 -16.01 -8.04
N SER A 217 -1.13 -17.01 -8.91
CA SER A 217 0.16 -17.56 -9.29
C SER A 217 1.01 -16.56 -10.09
N PHE A 218 0.38 -15.81 -11.01
CA PHE A 218 1.03 -14.70 -11.72
C PHE A 218 1.57 -13.65 -10.74
N PHE A 219 0.75 -13.13 -9.82
CA PHE A 219 1.18 -12.14 -8.84
C PHE A 219 2.31 -12.66 -7.94
N ARG A 220 2.25 -13.93 -7.56
CA ARG A 220 3.29 -14.56 -6.78
C ARG A 220 4.63 -14.62 -7.53
N ARG A 221 4.61 -15.00 -8.82
CA ARG A 221 5.80 -15.03 -9.68
C ARG A 221 6.33 -13.61 -9.91
N LEU A 222 5.45 -12.68 -10.19
CA LEU A 222 5.81 -11.28 -10.39
C LEU A 222 6.48 -10.68 -9.15
N ALA A 223 5.92 -10.91 -7.95
CA ALA A 223 6.51 -10.44 -6.70
C ALA A 223 7.93 -10.98 -6.48
N GLY A 224 8.16 -12.27 -6.69
CA GLY A 224 9.49 -12.86 -6.59
C GLY A 224 10.47 -12.33 -7.65
N ALA A 225 10.01 -12.18 -8.88
CA ALA A 225 10.80 -11.61 -9.98
C ALA A 225 11.17 -10.14 -9.72
N SER A 226 10.25 -9.38 -9.12
CA SER A 226 10.49 -7.98 -8.72
C SER A 226 11.63 -7.89 -7.70
N TYR A 227 11.65 -8.76 -6.70
CA TYR A 227 12.75 -8.80 -5.73
C TYR A 227 14.07 -9.25 -6.37
N ALA A 228 14.01 -10.13 -7.36
CA ALA A 228 15.22 -10.60 -8.07
C ALA A 228 15.87 -9.52 -8.93
N ILE A 229 15.08 -8.65 -9.59
CA ILE A 229 15.57 -7.64 -10.54
C ILE A 229 15.88 -6.28 -9.91
N ALA A 230 15.26 -5.93 -8.77
CA ALA A 230 15.48 -4.67 -8.09
C ALA A 230 16.92 -4.54 -7.57
N ASP A 231 17.56 -3.39 -7.79
CA ASP A 231 18.92 -3.11 -7.31
C ASP A 231 18.91 -2.81 -5.81
N ARG A 232 17.85 -2.16 -5.30
CA ARG A 232 17.58 -1.97 -3.87
C ARG A 232 16.10 -2.18 -3.58
N ILE A 233 15.82 -2.69 -2.38
CA ILE A 233 14.48 -2.95 -1.87
C ILE A 233 14.33 -2.16 -0.57
N ALA A 234 13.32 -1.30 -0.52
CA ALA A 234 13.10 -0.31 0.53
C ALA A 234 11.75 -0.52 1.24
N PRO A 235 11.61 -1.55 2.10
CA PRO A 235 10.41 -1.73 2.91
C PRO A 235 10.29 -0.63 3.97
N HIS A 236 9.06 -0.25 4.30
CA HIS A 236 8.80 0.77 5.32
C HIS A 236 8.81 0.25 6.76
N SER A 237 9.10 -1.04 6.97
CA SER A 237 9.22 -1.64 8.30
C SER A 237 10.03 -2.94 8.26
N SER A 238 10.60 -3.32 9.40
CA SER A 238 11.22 -4.64 9.56
C SER A 238 10.19 -5.77 9.46
N TYR A 239 8.90 -5.47 9.73
CA TYR A 239 7.82 -6.40 9.49
C TYR A 239 7.68 -6.73 7.99
N ASN A 240 7.71 -5.73 7.11
CA ASN A 240 7.66 -5.94 5.66
C ASN A 240 8.92 -6.65 5.16
N LYS A 241 10.11 -6.28 5.67
CA LYS A 241 11.38 -6.98 5.35
C LYS A 241 11.25 -8.50 5.48
N ARG A 242 10.60 -9.00 6.55
CA ARG A 242 10.41 -10.45 6.74
C ARG A 242 9.64 -11.12 5.60
N TRP A 243 8.66 -10.42 5.03
CA TRP A 243 7.89 -10.93 3.90
C TRP A 243 8.70 -10.90 2.60
N GLN A 244 9.53 -9.89 2.41
CA GLN A 244 10.42 -9.79 1.26
C GLN A 244 11.46 -10.91 1.26
N LEU A 245 12.09 -11.19 2.41
CA LEU A 245 12.99 -12.33 2.57
C LEU A 245 12.30 -13.67 2.27
N ARG A 246 11.08 -13.87 2.78
CA ARG A 246 10.26 -15.04 2.43
C ARG A 246 9.90 -15.08 0.94
N GLY A 247 9.81 -13.92 0.32
CA GLY A 247 9.59 -13.73 -1.11
C GLY A 247 10.80 -14.01 -2.00
N GLY A 248 11.96 -14.31 -1.41
CA GLY A 248 13.21 -14.59 -2.12
C GLY A 248 14.07 -13.34 -2.36
N ALA A 249 13.80 -12.22 -1.67
CA ALA A 249 14.67 -11.05 -1.70
C ALA A 249 16.01 -11.35 -1.02
N ASP A 250 17.08 -10.79 -1.56
CA ASP A 250 18.41 -10.82 -0.98
C ASP A 250 18.52 -9.78 0.13
N ASP A 251 18.92 -10.20 1.33
CA ASP A 251 19.02 -9.34 2.52
C ASP A 251 20.00 -8.17 2.33
N GLU A 252 21.08 -8.37 1.58
CA GLU A 252 22.08 -7.34 1.30
C GLU A 252 21.54 -6.18 0.48
N ARG A 253 20.47 -6.42 -0.30
CA ARG A 253 19.80 -5.40 -1.10
C ARG A 253 18.65 -4.70 -0.36
N ILE A 254 18.28 -5.17 0.84
CA ILE A 254 17.19 -4.60 1.61
C ILE A 254 17.69 -3.49 2.55
N ARG A 255 17.05 -2.32 2.46
CA ARG A 255 17.22 -1.19 3.39
C ARG A 255 15.87 -0.77 3.92
N VAL A 256 15.64 -0.93 5.22
CA VAL A 256 14.38 -0.48 5.86
C VAL A 256 14.33 1.04 5.87
N MET A 257 13.28 1.59 5.28
CA MET A 257 13.09 3.03 5.08
C MET A 257 11.79 3.46 5.76
N TYR A 258 11.87 4.10 6.92
CA TYR A 258 10.66 4.55 7.62
C TYR A 258 10.03 5.77 6.96
N ASN A 259 8.70 5.84 7.00
CA ASN A 259 7.98 7.06 6.65
C ASN A 259 8.35 8.18 7.65
N GLY A 260 8.55 9.37 7.13
CA GLY A 260 8.84 10.55 7.92
C GLY A 260 7.72 11.58 7.87
N VAL A 261 7.58 12.35 8.93
CA VAL A 261 6.70 13.51 9.01
C VAL A 261 7.50 14.77 9.25
N ASP A 262 7.01 15.91 8.78
CA ASP A 262 7.59 17.20 9.16
C ASP A 262 7.09 17.58 10.55
N PRO A 263 7.97 17.69 11.56
CA PRO A 263 7.54 18.04 12.91
C PRO A 263 6.93 19.45 13.04
N ASP A 264 7.18 20.32 12.08
CA ASP A 264 6.65 21.68 12.08
C ASP A 264 5.19 21.69 11.60
N ASP A 265 4.79 20.72 10.77
CA ASP A 265 3.39 20.50 10.38
C ASP A 265 2.56 19.88 11.52
N PHE A 266 3.24 19.20 12.47
CA PHE A 266 2.62 18.49 13.61
C PHE A 266 3.16 19.01 14.96
N PRO A 267 2.92 20.28 15.31
CA PRO A 267 3.35 20.84 16.59
C PRO A 267 2.64 20.16 17.77
N VAL A 268 3.30 20.15 18.92
CA VAL A 268 2.72 19.62 20.16
C VAL A 268 1.44 20.37 20.50
N ALA A 269 0.40 19.63 20.84
CA ALA A 269 -0.87 20.23 21.23
C ALA A 269 -0.72 21.09 22.50
N LYS A 270 -1.23 22.34 22.44
CA LYS A 270 -1.09 23.32 23.54
C LYS A 270 -1.98 23.01 24.74
N GLY A 271 -2.94 22.12 24.58
CA GLY A 271 -3.90 21.75 25.63
C GLY A 271 -4.57 20.41 25.38
N GLU A 272 -5.45 20.06 26.27
CA GLU A 272 -6.30 18.86 26.21
C GLU A 272 -7.76 19.32 26.24
N PRO A 273 -8.69 18.59 25.58
CA PRO A 273 -10.10 18.88 25.68
C PRO A 273 -10.61 18.65 27.12
N GLU A 274 -11.74 19.27 27.48
CA GLU A 274 -12.32 19.14 28.81
C GLU A 274 -12.78 17.70 29.10
N ALA A 275 -13.50 17.09 28.14
CA ALA A 275 -13.97 15.71 28.27
C ALA A 275 -12.89 14.70 27.85
N PRO A 276 -12.72 13.56 28.57
CA PRO A 276 -11.82 12.50 28.17
C PRO A 276 -12.11 12.03 26.74
N THR A 277 -11.19 12.24 25.80
CA THR A 277 -11.47 12.03 24.38
C THR A 277 -10.46 11.09 23.74
N LEU A 278 -10.99 10.02 23.11
CA LEU A 278 -10.28 9.19 22.12
C LEU A 278 -10.48 9.77 20.73
N VAL A 279 -9.43 9.72 19.92
CA VAL A 279 -9.49 10.12 18.53
C VAL A 279 -9.06 8.95 17.64
N PHE A 280 -9.79 8.77 16.54
CA PHE A 280 -9.37 8.01 15.39
C PHE A 280 -9.16 8.97 14.22
N MET A 281 -8.08 8.77 13.45
CA MET A 281 -7.84 9.47 12.21
C MET A 281 -7.47 8.48 11.11
N GLY A 282 -8.25 8.43 10.04
CA GLY A 282 -8.02 7.55 8.92
C GLY A 282 -9.25 7.32 8.05
N ARG A 283 -9.09 6.65 6.93
CA ARG A 283 -10.20 6.26 6.06
C ARG A 283 -11.18 5.34 6.82
N ILE A 284 -12.48 5.50 6.57
CA ILE A 284 -13.50 4.59 7.05
C ILE A 284 -13.49 3.34 6.17
N ASP A 285 -12.71 2.35 6.57
CA ASP A 285 -12.33 1.19 5.75
C ASP A 285 -12.30 -0.06 6.64
N PRO A 286 -12.79 -1.22 6.17
CA PRO A 286 -12.77 -2.47 6.95
C PRO A 286 -11.39 -2.85 7.52
N LEU A 287 -10.30 -2.52 6.83
CA LEU A 287 -8.93 -2.78 7.32
C LEU A 287 -8.57 -1.96 8.57
N LYS A 288 -9.30 -0.86 8.82
CA LYS A 288 -9.12 -0.03 10.04
C LYS A 288 -9.86 -0.56 11.24
N ASP A 289 -10.77 -1.50 11.07
CA ASP A 289 -11.54 -2.19 12.11
C ASP A 289 -12.14 -1.24 13.15
N ILE A 290 -12.91 -0.27 12.66
CA ILE A 290 -13.59 0.73 13.50
C ILE A 290 -14.62 0.08 14.42
N HIS A 291 -15.16 -1.09 14.05
CA HIS A 291 -16.01 -1.88 14.93
C HIS A 291 -15.31 -2.25 16.27
N THR A 292 -14.05 -2.67 16.21
CA THR A 292 -13.26 -2.94 17.42
C THR A 292 -13.07 -1.67 18.25
N LEU A 293 -12.84 -0.52 17.63
CA LEU A 293 -12.73 0.76 18.33
C LEU A 293 -14.04 1.17 19.01
N ILE A 294 -15.18 1.06 18.33
CA ILE A 294 -16.50 1.39 18.90
C ILE A 294 -16.82 0.49 20.07
N ARG A 295 -16.59 -0.83 19.96
CA ARG A 295 -16.75 -1.77 21.09
C ARG A 295 -15.82 -1.46 22.26
N ALA A 296 -14.57 -1.08 21.98
CA ALA A 296 -13.64 -0.65 23.03
C ALA A 296 -14.14 0.63 23.72
N PHE A 297 -14.65 1.57 22.94
CA PHE A 297 -15.19 2.82 23.48
C PHE A 297 -16.43 2.60 24.34
N ALA A 298 -17.28 1.63 24.03
CA ALA A 298 -18.41 1.26 24.90
C ALA A 298 -17.93 0.88 26.33
N VAL A 299 -16.85 0.09 26.41
CA VAL A 299 -16.24 -0.27 27.72
C VAL A 299 -15.62 0.96 28.40
N VAL A 300 -15.02 1.87 27.64
CA VAL A 300 -14.49 3.14 28.17
C VAL A 300 -15.62 3.99 28.71
N ARG A 301 -16.71 4.13 27.98
CA ARG A 301 -17.88 4.96 28.32
C ARG A 301 -18.58 4.47 29.58
N ASP A 302 -18.66 3.14 29.79
CA ASP A 302 -19.19 2.54 31.01
C ASP A 302 -18.42 2.99 32.27
N LYS A 303 -17.11 3.20 32.18
CA LYS A 303 -16.23 3.63 33.28
C LYS A 303 -16.08 5.14 33.38
N LEU A 304 -16.17 5.84 32.26
CA LEU A 304 -16.04 7.30 32.14
C LEU A 304 -17.23 7.85 31.35
N PRO A 305 -18.37 8.15 32.04
CA PRO A 305 -19.60 8.57 31.36
C PRO A 305 -19.50 9.84 30.50
N ASP A 306 -18.50 10.70 30.74
CA ASP A 306 -18.27 11.92 29.95
C ASP A 306 -17.30 11.71 28.81
N ALA A 307 -16.73 10.49 28.65
CA ALA A 307 -15.78 10.21 27.57
C ALA A 307 -16.41 10.38 26.18
N ARG A 308 -15.58 10.77 25.22
CA ARG A 308 -15.97 10.94 23.82
C ARG A 308 -15.05 10.16 22.89
N LEU A 309 -15.62 9.65 21.80
CA LEU A 309 -14.89 9.11 20.65
C LEU A 309 -15.14 10.00 19.44
N ARG A 310 -14.07 10.51 18.86
CA ARG A 310 -14.14 11.32 17.63
C ARG A 310 -13.46 10.59 16.50
N ILE A 311 -14.21 10.32 15.43
CA ILE A 311 -13.77 9.50 14.28
C ILE A 311 -13.63 10.44 13.08
N PHE A 312 -12.40 10.76 12.72
CA PHE A 312 -12.07 11.63 11.61
C PHE A 312 -11.63 10.83 10.39
N GLY A 313 -12.12 11.22 9.23
CA GLY A 313 -11.73 10.68 7.95
C GLY A 313 -12.89 10.47 7.00
N GLY A 314 -12.57 10.29 5.73
CA GLY A 314 -13.56 10.06 4.67
C GLY A 314 -13.81 8.58 4.43
N VAL A 315 -14.93 8.32 3.78
CA VAL A 315 -15.32 7.00 3.29
C VAL A 315 -14.79 6.87 1.86
N PRO A 316 -13.97 5.87 1.55
CA PRO A 316 -13.64 5.54 0.16
C PRO A 316 -14.89 5.05 -0.59
N ASP A 317 -14.94 5.29 -1.90
CA ASP A 317 -16.00 4.78 -2.75
C ASP A 317 -16.12 3.25 -2.60
N GLY A 318 -17.34 2.76 -2.41
CA GLY A 318 -17.65 1.34 -2.17
C GLY A 318 -17.61 0.90 -0.70
N ASN A 319 -17.20 1.76 0.24
CA ASN A 319 -17.17 1.48 1.69
C ASN A 319 -18.35 2.10 2.47
N GLU A 320 -19.38 2.61 1.79
CA GLU A 320 -20.55 3.24 2.41
C GLU A 320 -21.31 2.26 3.32
N SER A 321 -21.41 1.00 2.91
CA SER A 321 -22.04 -0.06 3.70
C SER A 321 -21.27 -0.36 5.00
N TYR A 322 -19.94 -0.24 4.97
CA TYR A 322 -19.11 -0.39 6.16
C TYR A 322 -19.32 0.77 7.14
N GLN A 323 -19.36 2.02 6.65
CA GLN A 323 -19.70 3.16 7.50
C GLN A 323 -21.08 2.96 8.12
N ALA A 324 -22.11 2.65 7.35
CA ALA A 324 -23.46 2.40 7.86
C ALA A 324 -23.48 1.32 8.95
N SER A 325 -22.68 0.25 8.79
CA SER A 325 -22.55 -0.79 9.83
C SER A 325 -21.88 -0.29 11.11
N CYS A 326 -20.92 0.64 11.00
CA CYS A 326 -20.29 1.27 12.17
C CYS A 326 -21.27 2.19 12.90
N GLU A 327 -22.04 2.99 12.18
CA GLU A 327 -23.08 3.87 12.73
C GLU A 327 -24.20 3.06 13.41
N ALA A 328 -24.63 1.96 12.79
CA ALA A 328 -25.59 1.05 13.40
C ALA A 328 -25.05 0.47 14.73
N LEU A 329 -23.77 0.09 14.78
CA LEU A 329 -23.13 -0.42 16.01
C LEU A 329 -23.07 0.66 17.10
N VAL A 330 -22.88 1.95 16.75
CA VAL A 330 -22.97 3.07 17.71
C VAL A 330 -24.37 3.12 18.34
N GLY A 331 -25.44 3.00 17.53
CA GLY A 331 -26.83 2.94 18.02
C GLY A 331 -27.11 1.70 18.87
N GLU A 332 -26.70 0.51 18.42
CA GLU A 332 -26.87 -0.73 19.17
C GLU A 332 -26.23 -0.69 20.58
N LEU A 333 -25.12 0.04 20.73
CA LEU A 333 -24.39 0.16 21.99
C LEU A 333 -24.79 1.40 22.82
N GLY A 334 -25.76 2.20 22.36
CA GLY A 334 -26.23 3.41 23.07
C GLY A 334 -25.17 4.49 23.20
N LEU A 335 -24.34 4.67 22.14
CA LEU A 335 -23.22 5.60 22.12
C LEU A 335 -23.52 6.88 21.30
N GLU A 336 -24.77 7.11 20.93
CA GLU A 336 -25.18 8.29 20.18
C GLU A 336 -24.80 9.57 20.93
N GLY A 337 -24.24 10.52 20.19
CA GLY A 337 -23.72 11.78 20.76
C GLY A 337 -22.43 11.68 21.54
N ALA A 338 -21.95 10.45 21.85
CA ALA A 338 -20.66 10.22 22.48
C ALA A 338 -19.59 9.70 21.49
N ALA A 339 -19.98 8.87 20.52
CA ALA A 339 -19.15 8.46 19.38
C ALA A 339 -19.62 9.22 18.13
N ILE A 340 -18.75 10.07 17.58
CA ILE A 340 -19.10 11.02 16.54
C ILE A 340 -18.21 10.79 15.31
N PHE A 341 -18.85 10.62 14.16
CA PHE A 341 -18.16 10.63 12.85
C PHE A 341 -18.06 12.08 12.37
N GLU A 342 -16.84 12.62 12.38
CA GLU A 342 -16.56 14.03 12.06
C GLU A 342 -16.40 14.26 10.54
N GLY A 343 -16.24 13.18 9.76
CA GLY A 343 -15.96 13.28 8.34
C GLY A 343 -14.51 13.70 8.04
N ARG A 344 -14.30 14.20 6.83
CA ARG A 344 -12.99 14.71 6.40
C ARG A 344 -12.68 16.04 7.05
N VAL A 345 -11.43 16.21 7.46
CA VAL A 345 -10.87 17.48 7.95
C VAL A 345 -9.85 18.03 6.96
N ALA A 346 -9.65 19.34 6.99
CA ALA A 346 -8.71 20.03 6.12
C ALA A 346 -7.25 19.65 6.47
N SER A 347 -6.98 19.42 7.77
CA SER A 347 -5.68 18.99 8.26
C SER A 347 -5.84 17.88 9.30
N PRO A 348 -5.03 16.80 9.22
CA PRO A 348 -5.00 15.77 10.26
C PRO A 348 -4.65 16.31 11.65
N LEU A 349 -3.94 17.44 11.72
CA LEU A 349 -3.57 18.12 12.96
C LEU A 349 -4.80 18.43 13.83
N GLU A 350 -5.92 18.83 13.21
CA GLU A 350 -7.17 19.11 13.93
C GLU A 350 -7.65 17.89 14.72
N ALA A 351 -7.57 16.69 14.10
CA ALA A 351 -7.96 15.44 14.75
C ALA A 351 -7.04 15.13 15.95
N TYR A 352 -5.72 15.24 15.77
CA TYR A 352 -4.77 14.91 16.84
C TYR A 352 -4.85 15.88 18.02
N HIS A 353 -5.15 17.15 17.76
CA HIS A 353 -5.35 18.14 18.83
C HIS A 353 -6.71 18.02 19.53
N ALA A 354 -7.70 17.39 18.88
CA ALA A 354 -9.05 17.23 19.43
C ALA A 354 -9.18 16.19 20.54
N GLY A 355 -8.13 15.41 20.83
CA GLY A 355 -8.20 14.33 21.82
C GLY A 355 -7.01 14.24 22.76
N HIS A 356 -7.15 13.34 23.74
CA HIS A 356 -6.13 13.00 24.70
C HIS A 356 -5.24 11.85 24.21
N VAL A 357 -5.85 10.90 23.48
CA VAL A 357 -5.26 9.64 23.04
C VAL A 357 -5.71 9.36 21.62
N VAL A 358 -4.79 8.93 20.77
CA VAL A 358 -5.12 8.49 19.42
C VAL A 358 -5.16 6.96 19.37
N ALA A 359 -6.23 6.40 18.83
CA ALA A 359 -6.42 4.96 18.70
C ALA A 359 -6.35 4.53 17.23
N LEU A 360 -5.62 3.44 16.94
CA LEU A 360 -5.57 2.79 15.64
C LEU A 360 -5.78 1.29 15.79
N THR A 361 -6.98 0.82 15.44
CA THR A 361 -7.42 -0.58 15.62
C THR A 361 -7.26 -1.45 14.38
N SER A 362 -6.47 -1.02 13.41
CA SER A 362 -6.29 -1.68 12.11
C SER A 362 -5.96 -3.16 12.23
N ILE A 363 -6.42 -3.94 11.24
CA ILE A 363 -6.05 -5.35 11.06
C ILE A 363 -4.86 -5.54 10.11
N SER A 364 -4.50 -4.49 9.39
CA SER A 364 -3.34 -4.48 8.48
C SER A 364 -2.80 -3.07 8.33
N GLU A 365 -1.48 -2.91 8.49
CA GLU A 365 -0.73 -1.69 8.22
C GLU A 365 0.64 -2.03 7.60
N GLY A 366 1.20 -1.07 6.86
CA GLY A 366 2.62 -1.09 6.53
C GLY A 366 3.43 -0.39 7.63
N PHE A 367 3.54 0.94 7.50
CA PHE A 367 4.07 1.85 8.53
C PHE A 367 3.16 3.09 8.58
N PRO A 368 2.26 3.20 9.57
CA PRO A 368 1.14 4.14 9.51
C PRO A 368 1.58 5.57 9.83
N TYR A 369 1.35 6.49 8.90
CA TYR A 369 1.53 7.93 9.10
C TYR A 369 0.75 8.44 10.31
N THR A 370 -0.52 8.02 10.45
CA THR A 370 -1.41 8.43 11.57
C THR A 370 -0.76 8.26 12.93
N VAL A 371 -0.02 7.16 13.14
CA VAL A 371 0.68 6.91 14.42
C VAL A 371 1.83 7.88 14.60
N VAL A 372 2.64 8.06 13.56
CA VAL A 372 3.82 8.95 13.62
C VAL A 372 3.40 10.41 13.78
N GLU A 373 2.35 10.85 13.08
CA GLU A 373 1.75 12.18 13.18
C GLU A 373 1.19 12.46 14.58
N ALA A 374 0.40 11.52 15.13
CA ALA A 374 -0.12 11.62 16.50
C ALA A 374 1.01 11.72 17.53
N MET A 375 2.05 10.89 17.39
CA MET A 375 3.24 10.91 18.23
C MET A 375 4.01 12.23 18.08
N ALA A 376 4.09 12.79 16.87
CA ALA A 376 4.66 14.11 16.62
C ALA A 376 3.90 15.22 17.36
N CYS A 377 2.57 15.14 17.43
CA CYS A 377 1.75 16.05 18.23
C CYS A 377 1.87 15.84 19.75
N GLY A 378 2.72 14.93 20.22
CA GLY A 378 2.87 14.58 21.63
C GLY A 378 1.67 13.83 22.21
N ARG A 379 0.85 13.19 21.36
CA ARG A 379 -0.27 12.36 21.80
C ARG A 379 0.19 10.92 21.95
N PRO A 380 -0.05 10.28 23.11
CA PRO A 380 0.17 8.84 23.24
C PRO A 380 -0.86 8.07 22.42
N VAL A 381 -0.44 6.90 21.97
CA VAL A 381 -1.26 6.08 21.07
C VAL A 381 -1.65 4.75 21.68
N VAL A 382 -2.82 4.24 21.31
CA VAL A 382 -3.27 2.87 21.55
C VAL A 382 -3.49 2.21 20.19
N CYS A 383 -2.65 1.23 19.86
CA CYS A 383 -2.62 0.66 18.51
C CYS A 383 -2.68 -0.87 18.56
N THR A 384 -3.17 -1.47 17.49
CA THR A 384 -3.07 -2.91 17.26
C THR A 384 -1.68 -3.29 16.73
N ASN A 385 -1.21 -4.49 17.10
CA ASN A 385 0.10 -5.03 16.71
C ASN A 385 0.05 -5.60 15.29
N VAL A 386 0.09 -4.71 14.31
CA VAL A 386 0.07 -5.05 12.87
C VAL A 386 1.13 -4.26 12.11
N GLY A 387 1.75 -4.88 11.12
CA GLY A 387 2.77 -4.21 10.30
C GLY A 387 3.90 -3.63 11.15
N GLY A 388 4.33 -2.42 10.82
CA GLY A 388 5.38 -1.67 11.51
C GLY A 388 4.92 -0.87 12.73
N VAL A 389 3.67 -1.05 13.19
CA VAL A 389 3.11 -0.27 14.32
C VAL A 389 3.95 -0.43 15.59
N SER A 390 4.31 -1.66 15.96
CA SER A 390 5.13 -1.91 17.15
C SER A 390 6.53 -1.27 17.06
N GLU A 391 7.09 -1.19 15.85
CA GLU A 391 8.36 -0.50 15.58
C GLU A 391 8.23 1.02 15.74
N ALA A 392 7.11 1.58 15.27
CA ALA A 392 6.84 3.01 15.42
C ALA A 392 6.65 3.38 16.89
N VAL A 393 5.80 2.66 17.62
CA VAL A 393 5.41 2.98 19.00
C VAL A 393 6.53 2.71 20.00
N ALA A 394 7.13 1.50 20.00
CA ALA A 394 8.27 1.05 20.81
C ALA A 394 8.28 1.59 22.27
N GLY A 395 7.18 1.38 23.00
CA GLY A 395 7.03 1.79 24.39
C GLY A 395 6.54 3.23 24.63
N ALA A 396 6.37 4.03 23.58
CA ALA A 396 5.79 5.37 23.66
C ALA A 396 4.24 5.39 23.64
N GLY A 397 3.61 4.24 23.77
CA GLY A 397 2.16 4.03 23.79
C GLY A 397 1.85 2.57 24.09
N TYR A 398 0.63 2.16 23.84
CA TYR A 398 0.18 0.78 24.02
C TYR A 398 -0.01 0.09 22.68
N VAL A 399 0.49 -1.14 22.59
CA VAL A 399 0.30 -2.01 21.42
C VAL A 399 -0.37 -3.31 21.88
N VAL A 400 -1.53 -3.61 21.33
CA VAL A 400 -2.41 -4.72 21.74
C VAL A 400 -2.69 -5.66 20.57
N ALA A 401 -3.27 -6.83 20.83
CA ALA A 401 -3.64 -7.75 19.77
C ALA A 401 -4.74 -7.15 18.85
N PRO A 402 -4.74 -7.42 17.53
CA PRO A 402 -5.84 -7.05 16.65
C PRO A 402 -7.17 -7.68 17.11
N ARG A 403 -8.28 -6.95 16.91
CA ARG A 403 -9.63 -7.38 17.28
C ARG A 403 -9.88 -7.58 18.79
N ASP A 404 -8.94 -7.17 19.64
CA ASP A 404 -9.08 -7.22 21.08
C ASP A 404 -9.58 -5.87 21.63
N HIS A 405 -10.89 -5.63 21.52
CA HIS A 405 -11.51 -4.39 22.00
C HIS A 405 -11.36 -4.18 23.51
N ARG A 406 -11.22 -5.26 24.31
CA ARG A 406 -11.01 -5.14 25.77
C ARG A 406 -9.63 -4.61 26.10
N ALA A 407 -8.59 -5.15 25.46
CA ALA A 407 -7.23 -4.64 25.64
C ALA A 407 -7.08 -3.19 25.13
N VAL A 408 -7.76 -2.83 24.03
CA VAL A 408 -7.83 -1.43 23.56
C VAL A 408 -8.47 -0.53 24.62
N ALA A 409 -9.61 -0.96 25.21
CA ALA A 409 -10.32 -0.21 26.23
C ALA A 409 -9.49 -0.03 27.50
N GLU A 410 -8.84 -1.08 28.00
CA GLU A 410 -7.98 -1.02 29.18
C GLU A 410 -6.80 -0.06 29.00
N ALA A 411 -6.14 -0.12 27.85
CA ALA A 411 -5.04 0.78 27.50
C ALA A 411 -5.53 2.24 27.40
N ALA A 412 -6.68 2.45 26.78
CA ALA A 412 -7.29 3.77 26.66
C ALA A 412 -7.69 4.34 28.04
N LEU A 413 -8.34 3.53 28.89
CA LEU A 413 -8.72 3.93 30.24
C LEU A 413 -7.48 4.37 31.06
N ARG A 414 -6.41 3.59 31.05
CA ARG A 414 -5.15 3.98 31.73
C ARG A 414 -4.65 5.34 31.32
N LEU A 415 -4.67 5.63 30.01
CA LEU A 415 -4.21 6.92 29.49
C LEU A 415 -5.19 8.06 29.79
N LEU A 416 -6.49 7.80 29.78
CA LEU A 416 -7.50 8.82 30.02
C LEU A 416 -7.59 9.19 31.53
N THR A 417 -7.34 8.23 32.43
CA THR A 417 -7.45 8.43 33.88
C THR A 417 -6.16 8.78 34.60
N ASP A 418 -4.99 8.67 33.91
CA ASP A 418 -3.67 8.99 34.47
C ASP A 418 -2.97 10.09 33.65
N PRO A 419 -3.24 11.38 33.95
CA PRO A 419 -2.61 12.48 33.23
C PRO A 419 -1.07 12.51 33.32
N PRO A 420 -0.42 12.17 34.44
CA PRO A 420 1.05 12.03 34.49
C PRO A 420 1.60 11.00 33.51
N LEU A 421 1.02 9.79 33.49
CA LEU A 421 1.41 8.74 32.55
C LEU A 421 1.19 9.20 31.10
N ARG A 422 0.02 9.78 30.80
CA ARG A 422 -0.32 10.28 29.47
C ARG A 422 0.70 11.31 28.98
N ARG A 423 1.04 12.31 29.80
CA ARG A 423 2.06 13.33 29.44
C ARG A 423 3.44 12.71 29.24
N ARG A 424 3.85 11.80 30.10
CA ARG A 424 5.14 11.10 29.99
C ARG A 424 5.25 10.33 28.68
N LEU A 425 4.20 9.55 28.33
CA LEU A 425 4.20 8.79 27.06
C LEU A 425 4.08 9.70 25.84
N GLY A 426 3.34 10.80 25.92
CA GLY A 426 3.29 11.81 24.86
C GLY A 426 4.66 12.48 24.60
N THR A 427 5.40 12.80 25.65
CA THR A 427 6.78 13.33 25.52
C THR A 427 7.71 12.29 24.89
N LEU A 428 7.65 11.05 25.34
CA LEU A 428 8.44 9.95 24.78
C LEU A 428 8.08 9.71 23.29
N ALA A 429 6.80 9.78 22.95
CA ALA A 429 6.32 9.64 21.59
C ALA A 429 6.92 10.72 20.67
N ARG A 430 6.85 11.97 21.07
CA ARG A 430 7.46 13.10 20.34
C ARG A 430 8.97 12.92 20.17
N SER A 431 9.70 12.62 21.25
CA SER A 431 11.16 12.40 21.21
C SER A 431 11.52 11.33 20.18
N ARG A 432 10.77 10.22 20.18
CA ARG A 432 11.01 9.13 19.24
C ARG A 432 10.82 9.55 17.79
N VAL A 433 9.80 10.37 17.48
CA VAL A 433 9.60 10.91 16.13
C VAL A 433 10.78 11.78 15.73
N MET A 434 11.22 12.70 16.62
CA MET A 434 12.35 13.58 16.37
C MET A 434 13.66 12.82 16.13
N GLU A 435 13.84 11.69 16.77
CA GLU A 435 15.05 10.86 16.65
C GLU A 435 15.03 9.98 15.37
N ARG A 436 13.86 9.53 14.89
CA ARG A 436 13.82 8.43 13.93
C ARG A 436 12.88 8.62 12.75
N PHE A 437 11.88 9.49 12.82
CA PHE A 437 10.78 9.53 11.87
C PHE A 437 10.50 10.93 11.35
N THR A 438 11.53 11.77 11.26
CA THR A 438 11.39 13.07 10.61
C THR A 438 11.48 12.92 9.09
N LEU A 439 10.75 13.77 8.38
CA LEU A 439 10.81 13.84 6.91
C LEU A 439 12.25 14.07 6.43
N ARG A 440 13.01 14.94 7.11
CA ARG A 440 14.42 15.22 6.80
C ARG A 440 15.27 13.93 6.82
N GLN A 441 15.10 13.08 7.84
CA GLN A 441 15.82 11.79 7.92
C GLN A 441 15.42 10.86 6.78
N SER A 442 14.11 10.69 6.54
CA SER A 442 13.60 9.85 5.47
C SER A 442 14.15 10.27 4.10
N LEU A 443 14.15 11.58 3.80
CA LEU A 443 14.72 12.11 2.56
C LEU A 443 16.24 11.88 2.46
N ALA A 444 16.98 12.04 3.55
CA ALA A 444 18.41 11.79 3.58
C ALA A 444 18.74 10.32 3.31
N ASP A 445 17.96 9.39 3.89
CA ASP A 445 18.11 7.95 3.67
C ASP A 445 17.82 7.57 2.21
N TYR A 446 16.76 8.13 1.60
CA TYR A 446 16.48 7.91 0.18
C TYR A 446 17.56 8.47 -0.74
N ARG A 447 18.09 9.67 -0.45
CA ARG A 447 19.23 10.22 -1.20
C ARG A 447 20.46 9.31 -1.13
N HIS A 448 20.70 8.70 0.03
CA HIS A 448 21.79 7.73 0.20
C HIS A 448 21.56 6.50 -0.68
N VAL A 449 20.38 5.90 -0.62
CA VAL A 449 20.00 4.74 -1.46
C VAL A 449 20.12 5.06 -2.95
N TYR A 450 19.68 6.23 -3.41
CA TYR A 450 19.78 6.62 -4.82
C TYR A 450 21.24 6.73 -5.28
N ARG A 451 22.13 7.31 -4.44
CA ARG A 451 23.56 7.40 -4.75
C ARG A 451 24.27 6.06 -4.79
N GLU A 452 23.77 5.05 -4.08
CA GLU A 452 24.30 3.68 -4.13
C GLU A 452 24.03 2.98 -5.47
N VAL A 453 22.97 3.34 -6.18
CA VAL A 453 22.52 2.62 -7.38
C VAL A 453 22.68 3.40 -8.68
N VAL A 454 22.78 4.73 -8.61
CA VAL A 454 23.09 5.58 -9.77
C VAL A 454 24.61 5.71 -9.85
N PRO A 455 25.24 5.28 -10.95
CA PRO A 455 26.70 5.32 -11.14
C PRO A 455 27.27 6.72 -11.15
#